data_98995f0bd3bc385a39e16f6291402448
#
_entry.id   98995f0bd3bc385a39e16f6291402448
#
_cell.length_a   1.000
_cell.length_b   1.000
_cell.length_c   1.000
_cell.angle_alpha   90.00
_cell.angle_beta   90.00
_cell.angle_gamma   90.00
#
_symmetry.space_group_name_H-M   'P 1'
#
loop_
_entity.id
_entity.type
_entity.pdbx_description
1 polymer ?
#
loop_
_entity_poly.entity_id
_entity_poly.type
_entity_poly.pdbx_seq_one_letter_code
_entity_poly.pdbx_strand_id
1 'polypeptide(L)'
;MATYTAVRRSKHATLVANTVDTVPFSSKPKTIEVRNLDSTAVIFFRTDGTAPSVNGDDTDRLGPGERLEVDAANVDPPQVQLISSATPAYSVRAVS
;
A
#
# COMPACT_ATOMS: atom_id res chain seq x y z
N MET A 1 13.66 -2.38 -4.23
CA MET A 1 12.40 -1.64 -4.45
C MET A 1 11.62 -2.31 -5.58
N ALA A 2 10.41 -2.72 -5.30
CA ALA A 2 9.58 -3.40 -6.29
C ALA A 2 8.51 -2.45 -6.81
N THR A 3 8.45 -2.33 -8.15
CA THR A 3 7.37 -1.62 -8.82
C THR A 3 6.65 -2.64 -9.70
N TYR A 4 5.41 -2.93 -9.34
CA TYR A 4 4.64 -3.95 -10.04
C TYR A 4 3.97 -3.39 -11.29
N THR A 5 3.64 -4.27 -12.22
CA THR A 5 2.80 -3.92 -13.35
C THR A 5 1.43 -3.47 -12.82
N ALA A 6 0.83 -2.47 -13.46
CA ALA A 6 -0.45 -1.95 -13.01
C ALA A 6 -1.49 -3.05 -12.88
N VAL A 7 -2.18 -3.08 -11.73
CA VAL A 7 -3.18 -4.09 -11.44
C VAL A 7 -4.57 -3.54 -11.69
N ARG A 8 -5.47 -4.41 -12.06
CA ARG A 8 -6.85 -4.02 -12.36
C ARG A 8 -7.70 -3.97 -11.10
N ARG A 9 -7.54 -4.91 -10.19
CA ARG A 9 -8.35 -5.00 -8.97
C ARG A 9 -7.55 -5.14 -7.71
N SER A 10 -6.63 -6.09 -7.66
CA SER A 10 -5.92 -6.38 -6.41
C SER A 10 -4.52 -6.92 -6.66
N LYS A 11 -3.68 -6.73 -5.67
CA LYS A 11 -2.32 -7.27 -5.63
C LYS A 11 -2.05 -7.82 -4.23
N HIS A 12 -1.49 -9.02 -4.17
CA HIS A 12 -1.01 -9.64 -2.95
C HIS A 12 0.49 -9.84 -3.10
N ALA A 13 1.25 -9.42 -2.10
CA ALA A 13 2.71 -9.55 -2.14
C ALA A 13 3.27 -9.54 -0.73
N THR A 14 4.59 -9.69 -0.62
CA THR A 14 5.32 -9.64 0.63
C THR A 14 6.37 -8.54 0.53
N LEU A 15 6.42 -7.65 1.53
CA LEU A 15 7.40 -6.58 1.55
C LEU A 15 8.79 -7.12 1.87
N VAL A 16 9.80 -6.46 1.32
CA VAL A 16 11.20 -6.65 1.70
C VAL A 16 11.53 -5.55 2.71
N ALA A 17 12.25 -5.91 3.78
CA ALA A 17 12.55 -4.98 4.86
C ALA A 17 13.17 -3.67 4.36
N ASN A 18 12.63 -2.57 4.83
CA ASN A 18 13.10 -1.20 4.53
C ASN A 18 13.15 -0.88 3.03
N THR A 19 12.29 -1.53 2.24
CA THR A 19 12.24 -1.35 0.79
C THR A 19 10.81 -1.01 0.37
N VAL A 20 10.65 0.03 -0.44
CA VAL A 20 9.34 0.48 -0.90
C VAL A 20 8.83 -0.42 -2.02
N ASP A 21 7.58 -0.88 -1.89
CA ASP A 21 6.84 -1.49 -2.98
C ASP A 21 5.86 -0.46 -3.55
N THR A 22 5.78 -0.37 -4.86
CA THR A 22 4.81 0.49 -5.54
C THR A 22 3.82 -0.37 -6.30
N VAL A 23 2.54 -0.21 -5.99
CA VAL A 23 1.45 -0.95 -6.66
C VAL A 23 0.57 0.06 -7.39
N PRO A 24 0.75 0.22 -8.70
CA PRO A 24 -0.12 1.08 -9.50
C PRO A 24 -1.40 0.37 -9.90
N PHE A 25 -2.45 1.13 -10.16
CA PHE A 25 -3.74 0.61 -10.64
C PHE A 25 -3.98 1.06 -12.07
N SER A 26 -4.47 0.14 -12.91
CA SER A 26 -4.82 0.45 -14.31
C SER A 26 -6.22 1.02 -14.43
N SER A 27 -7.08 0.82 -13.43
CA SER A 27 -8.38 1.46 -13.33
C SER A 27 -8.26 2.71 -12.46
N LYS A 28 -9.31 3.55 -12.44
CA LYS A 28 -9.32 4.73 -11.58
C LYS A 28 -10.28 4.47 -10.41
N PRO A 29 -9.86 3.75 -9.37
CA PRO A 29 -10.72 3.47 -8.24
C PRO A 29 -10.98 4.75 -7.44
N LYS A 30 -12.17 4.86 -6.87
CA LYS A 30 -12.48 5.94 -5.94
C LYS A 30 -11.90 5.65 -4.57
N THR A 31 -11.83 4.37 -4.21
CA THR A 31 -11.36 3.92 -2.90
C THR A 31 -10.42 2.74 -3.08
N ILE A 32 -9.35 2.74 -2.33
CA ILE A 32 -8.38 1.65 -2.28
C ILE A 32 -8.35 1.10 -0.86
N GLU A 33 -8.45 -0.22 -0.72
CA GLU A 33 -8.28 -0.89 0.56
C GLU A 33 -6.87 -1.43 0.66
N VAL A 34 -6.19 -1.10 1.76
CA VAL A 34 -4.88 -1.65 2.09
C VAL A 34 -5.03 -2.54 3.31
N ARG A 35 -4.55 -3.76 3.23
CA ARG A 35 -4.66 -4.75 4.30
C ARG A 35 -3.30 -5.31 4.66
N ASN A 36 -3.00 -5.31 5.95
CA ASN A 36 -1.81 -5.98 6.50
C ASN A 36 -2.19 -7.41 6.86
N LEU A 37 -1.60 -8.38 6.19
CA LEU A 37 -1.90 -9.79 6.39
C LEU A 37 -0.98 -10.45 7.41
N ASP A 38 -0.02 -9.71 7.95
CA ASP A 38 0.91 -10.23 8.93
C ASP A 38 0.32 -10.18 10.34
N SER A 39 0.81 -11.02 11.24
CA SER A 39 0.32 -11.09 12.61
C SER A 39 1.15 -10.27 13.60
N THR A 40 2.29 -9.75 13.20
CA THR A 40 3.21 -9.04 14.11
C THR A 40 3.77 -7.75 13.55
N ALA A 41 3.96 -7.67 12.23
CA ALA A 41 4.63 -6.53 11.59
C ALA A 41 3.67 -5.38 11.33
N VAL A 42 4.23 -4.18 11.21
CA VAL A 42 3.49 -2.95 10.89
C VAL A 42 3.87 -2.51 9.48
N ILE A 43 2.88 -2.07 8.70
CA ILE A 43 3.07 -1.53 7.36
C ILE A 43 2.83 -0.03 7.40
N PHE A 44 3.64 0.72 6.68
CA PHE A 44 3.46 2.16 6.45
C PHE A 44 3.20 2.37 4.98
N PHE A 45 2.24 3.24 4.62
CA PHE A 45 1.92 3.44 3.22
C PHE A 45 1.47 4.88 2.94
N ARG A 46 1.59 5.27 1.67
CA ARG A 46 1.10 6.54 1.14
C ARG A 46 0.42 6.28 -0.21
N THR A 47 -0.51 7.15 -0.55
CA THR A 47 -1.24 7.05 -1.82
C THR A 47 -1.09 8.31 -2.68
N ASP A 48 -0.26 9.24 -2.26
CA ASP A 48 -0.12 10.55 -2.92
C ASP A 48 1.04 10.62 -3.92
N GLY A 49 1.65 9.49 -4.26
CA GLY A 49 2.77 9.45 -5.20
C GLY A 49 4.12 9.70 -4.55
N THR A 50 4.15 9.97 -3.25
CA THR A 50 5.40 10.15 -2.51
C THR A 50 5.75 8.85 -1.79
N ALA A 51 7.03 8.50 -1.77
CA ALA A 51 7.47 7.28 -1.11
C ALA A 51 7.29 7.40 0.41
N PRO A 52 6.72 6.38 1.06
CA PRO A 52 6.61 6.36 2.51
C PRO A 52 7.95 6.06 3.16
N SER A 53 8.07 6.37 4.44
CA SER A 53 9.19 5.94 5.26
C SER A 53 8.65 5.30 6.55
N VAL A 54 9.44 4.43 7.15
CA VAL A 54 9.06 3.79 8.41
C VAL A 54 8.91 4.89 9.49
N ASN A 55 7.74 4.94 10.13
CA ASN A 55 7.37 6.00 11.09
C ASN A 55 7.45 7.42 10.51
N GLY A 56 7.30 7.55 9.19
CA GLY A 56 7.41 8.85 8.52
C GLY A 56 6.18 9.73 8.71
N ASP A 57 6.38 11.04 8.56
CA ASP A 57 5.28 11.99 8.56
C ASP A 57 4.41 11.80 7.31
N ASP A 58 3.14 12.17 7.42
CA ASP A 58 2.16 12.06 6.33
C ASP A 58 2.01 10.65 5.78
N THR A 59 2.39 9.65 6.59
CA THR A 59 2.36 8.24 6.24
C THR A 59 1.33 7.54 7.10
N ASP A 60 0.47 6.73 6.48
CA ASP A 60 -0.52 5.96 7.22
C ASP A 60 0.12 4.71 7.81
N ARG A 61 -0.27 4.40 9.04
CA ARG A 61 0.23 3.24 9.77
C ARG A 61 -0.84 2.17 9.81
N LEU A 62 -0.46 0.95 9.46
CA LEU A 62 -1.37 -0.20 9.43
C LEU A 62 -0.79 -1.31 10.30
N GLY A 63 -1.38 -1.51 11.46
CA GLY A 63 -0.94 -2.53 12.42
C GLY A 63 -1.25 -3.95 11.97
N PRO A 64 -0.77 -4.96 12.72
CA PRO A 64 -0.99 -6.36 12.35
C PRO A 64 -2.47 -6.69 12.18
N GLY A 65 -2.82 -7.31 11.06
CA GLY A 65 -4.19 -7.72 10.78
C GLY A 65 -5.15 -6.58 10.47
N GLU A 66 -4.70 -5.34 10.48
CA GLU A 66 -5.55 -4.19 10.21
C GLU A 66 -5.78 -3.97 8.72
N ARG A 67 -6.84 -3.25 8.41
CA ARG A 67 -7.13 -2.79 7.06
C ARG A 67 -7.59 -1.35 7.12
N LEU A 68 -7.36 -0.62 6.03
CA LEU A 68 -7.77 0.77 5.92
C LEU A 68 -8.21 1.05 4.50
N GLU A 69 -9.36 1.71 4.35
CA GLU A 69 -9.80 2.20 3.07
C GLU A 69 -9.44 3.67 2.94
N VAL A 70 -8.83 4.04 1.83
CA VAL A 70 -8.42 5.42 1.58
C VAL A 70 -9.06 5.94 0.30
N ASP A 71 -9.39 7.22 0.29
CA ASP A 71 -9.92 7.90 -0.87
C ASP A 71 -8.82 8.05 -1.92
N ALA A 72 -9.07 7.55 -3.12
CA ALA A 72 -8.13 7.60 -4.22
C ALA A 72 -8.64 8.44 -5.40
N ALA A 73 -9.78 9.11 -5.25
CA ALA A 73 -10.41 9.84 -6.35
C ALA A 73 -9.54 10.97 -6.89
N ASN A 74 -8.68 11.55 -6.05
CA ASN A 74 -7.81 12.67 -6.41
C ASN A 74 -6.35 12.26 -6.59
N VAL A 75 -6.07 10.96 -6.64
CA VAL A 75 -4.71 10.45 -6.84
C VAL A 75 -4.53 10.12 -8.31
N ASP A 76 -3.55 10.73 -8.97
CA ASP A 76 -3.27 10.50 -10.39
C ASP A 76 -1.76 10.44 -10.62
N PRO A 77 -1.21 9.29 -11.04
CA PRO A 77 -1.91 8.02 -11.25
C PRO A 77 -2.29 7.34 -9.92
N PRO A 78 -3.39 6.57 -9.90
CA PRO A 78 -3.75 5.86 -8.69
C PRO A 78 -2.72 4.78 -8.36
N GLN A 79 -2.20 4.83 -7.15
CA GLN A 79 -1.15 3.91 -6.72
C GLN A 79 -1.08 3.86 -5.19
N VAL A 80 -0.51 2.78 -4.68
CA VAL A 80 -0.17 2.65 -3.27
C VAL A 80 1.32 2.34 -3.18
N GLN A 81 2.03 3.04 -2.32
CA GLN A 81 3.42 2.75 -2.00
C GLN A 81 3.50 2.32 -0.55
N LEU A 82 4.16 1.19 -0.30
CA LEU A 82 4.20 0.56 1.03
C LEU A 82 5.64 0.28 1.44
N ILE A 83 5.89 0.35 2.76
CA ILE A 83 7.18 0.00 3.35
C ILE A 83 6.96 -0.59 4.74
N SER A 84 7.89 -1.42 5.18
CA SER A 84 7.92 -1.94 6.54
C SER A 84 9.37 -2.18 6.95
N SER A 85 9.65 -2.18 8.25
CA SER A 85 10.95 -2.59 8.76
C SER A 85 11.09 -4.11 8.82
N ALA A 86 10.01 -4.84 8.57
CA ALA A 86 9.97 -6.30 8.55
C ALA A 86 9.56 -6.77 7.15
N THR A 87 9.05 -8.00 7.05
CA THR A 87 8.67 -8.60 5.76
C THR A 87 7.20 -9.07 5.78
N PRO A 88 6.24 -8.17 6.06
CA PRO A 88 4.83 -8.57 6.11
C PRO A 88 4.25 -8.84 4.73
N ALA A 89 3.31 -9.77 4.67
CA ALA A 89 2.46 -9.92 3.50
C ALA A 89 1.36 -8.86 3.55
N TYR A 90 0.93 -8.40 2.38
CA TYR A 90 -0.10 -7.37 2.29
C TYR A 90 -1.02 -7.62 1.09
N SER A 91 -2.15 -6.95 1.11
CA SER A 91 -3.08 -6.93 0.00
C SER A 91 -3.53 -5.49 -0.23
N VAL A 92 -3.58 -5.07 -1.48
CA VAL A 92 -4.18 -3.80 -1.88
C VAL A 92 -5.26 -4.08 -2.91
N ARG A 93 -6.38 -3.36 -2.82
CA ARG A 93 -7.54 -3.65 -3.66
C ARG A 93 -8.29 -2.37 -4.02
N ALA A 94 -8.70 -2.30 -5.29
CA ALA A 94 -9.62 -1.27 -5.75
C ALA A 94 -11.04 -1.64 -5.31
N VAL A 95 -11.71 -0.77 -4.55
CA VAL A 95 -13.01 -1.07 -3.96
C VAL A 95 -14.15 -0.57 -4.85
N SER A 96 -13.96 0.55 -5.52
CA SER A 96 -15.03 1.07 -6.38
C SER A 96 -14.53 2.09 -7.38
#